data_64d5600466fe8d6068d777be91270b38
#
_entry.id   64d5600466fe8d6068d777be91270b38
#
_cell.length_a   1.000
_cell.length_b   1.000
_cell.length_c   1.000
_cell.angle_alpha   90.00
_cell.angle_beta   90.00
_cell.angle_gamma   90.00
#
_symmetry.space_group_name_H-M   'P 1'
#
loop_
_entity.id
_entity.type
_entity.pdbx_description
1 polymer ?
#
loop_
_entity_poly.entity_id
_entity_poly.type
_entity_poly.pdbx_seq_one_letter_code
_entity_poly.pdbx_strand_id
1 'polypeptide(L)'
;MAPAGRGSLRAGLGVSLALFLSAGAGCRGPISAESEVSLRDSVRRALEMEIEKLDASREAQKLQRAAASEDLEIKPEYLAEIEASYDPFNYPSGVEKREILGEDLMGDPPKTVTVGLRHAIRSCVERNLTVQDATLGPAISEASVTAAESAFDWVFFSDLTWTDLDTPQAGPGFIPGLNEVQDSLQTVTSSTGFRRSLVTGGQFSASNEIVYSDVRQTSFGAVPSPNPGTSVDISFQLDQPLLRGFGSDVGLASVRLSRNAERAAIASLKSDLITTVTETESAYWDLVRAYRELSIVQAQLERGLGVREDIKARLVLDAVQAQVADAVATVETRKGDLLRAQRSMRRASDQLKALMNDPAFPVGSEVMLIPSDRAIDEPIVLSLVEEIRTAVENRPEIDTALLAIDDASIRETVAENGLLPQLDLRAQASLLGFDEYGDRAYSEIAENEFLDEFVLGLFFEQPIGNRGAEAEFRQRRLERMRSVISYRRAVQNTVLGVKNAVDDVKTNYRLIEQARATRIAAAEALRTLLVEKELTDRGFTVERLNLEFGQQDALAAAERAEVAALIDYNRAIARLAEATGTTLTRNRINFVVPDANQIEQRERSVSLTTGDAGSEGEDSDSQ
;
A
#
# COMPACT_ATOMS: atom_id res chain seq x y z
N MET A 1 5.40 88.76 16.64
CA MET A 1 5.78 87.83 17.69
C MET A 1 5.58 86.46 17.14
N ALA A 2 6.57 85.65 17.10
CA ALA A 2 6.75 84.46 16.31
C ALA A 2 5.76 83.27 16.66
N PRO A 3 5.36 82.43 15.69
CA PRO A 3 4.73 81.15 15.96
C PRO A 3 5.80 80.09 16.06
N ALA A 4 5.72 79.31 17.13
CA ALA A 4 6.55 78.12 17.43
C ALA A 4 6.23 76.94 16.54
N GLY A 5 7.30 76.26 16.16
CA GLY A 5 7.33 75.20 15.16
C GLY A 5 6.57 73.90 15.46
N ARG A 6 6.02 73.38 14.42
CA ARG A 6 5.65 71.94 14.27
C ARG A 6 6.79 71.25 13.52
N GLY A 7 7.64 70.57 14.25
CA GLY A 7 8.75 69.81 13.72
C GLY A 7 8.72 68.35 14.14
N SER A 8 8.79 67.49 13.13
CA SER A 8 9.37 66.13 13.15
C SER A 8 8.77 65.07 14.08
N LEU A 9 7.68 64.49 13.63
CA LEU A 9 7.26 63.13 14.07
C LEU A 9 7.24 62.13 12.89
N ARG A 10 7.74 62.50 11.70
CA ARG A 10 7.67 61.67 10.49
C ARG A 10 8.78 60.59 10.37
N ALA A 11 9.78 60.58 11.23
CA ALA A 11 10.93 59.65 11.09
C ALA A 11 10.89 58.43 12.01
N GLY A 12 9.92 58.35 12.94
CA GLY A 12 9.89 57.27 13.95
C GLY A 12 9.07 56.03 13.59
N LEU A 13 8.03 56.18 12.76
CA LEU A 13 7.12 55.05 12.49
C LEU A 13 7.59 54.07 11.39
N GLY A 14 8.39 54.55 10.43
CA GLY A 14 8.92 53.68 9.35
C GLY A 14 10.01 52.70 9.82
N VAL A 15 10.75 53.03 10.89
CA VAL A 15 11.81 52.14 11.42
C VAL A 15 11.25 51.09 12.36
N SER A 16 10.15 51.38 13.06
CA SER A 16 9.54 50.40 14.00
C SER A 16 8.80 49.29 13.28
N LEU A 17 8.20 49.56 12.11
CA LEU A 17 7.52 48.51 11.32
C LEU A 17 8.50 47.56 10.63
N ALA A 18 9.68 48.04 10.24
CA ALA A 18 10.74 47.24 9.65
C ALA A 18 11.46 46.33 10.67
N LEU A 19 11.49 46.71 11.94
CA LEU A 19 12.11 45.93 13.03
C LEU A 19 11.20 44.74 13.47
N PHE A 20 9.86 44.85 13.32
CA PHE A 20 8.98 43.74 13.62
C PHE A 20 8.95 42.67 12.50
N LEU A 21 9.22 43.00 11.26
CA LEU A 21 9.34 42.05 10.14
C LEU A 21 10.66 41.27 10.14
N SER A 22 11.70 41.76 10.79
CA SER A 22 12.99 41.06 10.90
C SER A 22 13.13 40.19 12.16
N ALA A 23 12.23 40.31 13.13
CA ALA A 23 12.23 39.45 14.35
C ALA A 23 11.59 38.07 14.13
N GLY A 24 10.97 37.81 12.97
CA GLY A 24 10.37 36.49 12.61
C GLY A 24 11.37 35.41 12.20
N ALA A 25 12.67 35.69 12.19
CA ALA A 25 13.70 34.76 11.69
C ALA A 25 14.58 34.14 12.79
N GLY A 26 14.13 34.04 14.05
CA GLY A 26 15.08 33.68 15.08
C GLY A 26 14.61 32.98 16.36
N CYS A 27 13.48 32.32 16.39
CA CYS A 27 13.18 31.40 17.48
C CYS A 27 12.91 30.01 16.94
N ARG A 28 13.94 29.31 16.52
CA ARG A 28 13.95 27.86 16.49
C ARG A 28 13.96 27.41 17.94
N GLY A 29 12.83 26.85 18.42
CA GLY A 29 12.81 26.17 19.70
C GLY A 29 13.83 25.03 19.70
N PRO A 30 14.40 24.65 20.86
CA PRO A 30 15.40 23.58 20.96
C PRO A 30 14.85 22.18 20.64
N ILE A 31 13.59 22.05 20.22
CA ILE A 31 12.94 20.81 19.77
C ILE A 31 12.70 20.89 18.26
N SER A 32 13.76 21.17 17.51
CA SER A 32 13.72 21.23 16.05
C SER A 32 13.95 19.83 15.44
N ALA A 33 13.87 19.74 14.12
CA ALA A 33 14.12 18.54 13.30
C ALA A 33 15.36 17.70 13.72
N GLU A 34 16.32 18.26 14.46
CA GLU A 34 17.45 17.54 15.05
C GLU A 34 17.06 16.54 16.13
N SER A 35 15.98 16.77 16.91
CA SER A 35 15.53 15.80 17.91
C SER A 35 14.77 14.62 17.31
N GLU A 36 14.07 14.82 16.19
CA GLU A 36 13.38 13.74 15.45
C GLU A 36 14.40 12.85 14.73
N VAL A 37 15.39 13.44 14.08
CA VAL A 37 16.51 12.71 13.48
C VAL A 37 17.28 11.94 14.56
N SER A 38 17.52 12.55 15.73
CA SER A 38 18.22 11.90 16.84
C SER A 38 17.46 10.72 17.45
N LEU A 39 16.13 10.76 17.47
CA LEU A 39 15.32 9.64 17.97
C LEU A 39 15.33 8.48 16.97
N ARG A 40 15.13 8.76 15.68
CA ARG A 40 15.29 7.78 14.59
C ARG A 40 16.66 7.11 14.65
N ASP A 41 17.71 7.90 14.72
CA ASP A 41 19.09 7.41 14.77
C ASP A 41 19.40 6.66 16.07
N SER A 42 18.79 7.03 17.19
CA SER A 42 18.97 6.30 18.47
C SER A 42 18.26 4.95 18.45
N VAL A 43 17.06 4.89 17.86
CA VAL A 43 16.30 3.63 17.70
C VAL A 43 17.00 2.72 16.70
N ARG A 44 17.50 3.28 15.59
CA ARG A 44 18.28 2.53 14.57
C ARG A 44 19.60 2.00 15.17
N ARG A 45 20.35 2.81 15.89
CA ARG A 45 21.57 2.40 16.60
C ARG A 45 21.30 1.34 17.66
N ALA A 46 20.21 1.42 18.41
CA ALA A 46 19.82 0.39 19.36
C ALA A 46 19.56 -0.95 18.67
N LEU A 47 18.96 -0.92 17.48
CA LEU A 47 18.73 -2.11 16.67
C LEU A 47 20.05 -2.67 16.09
N GLU A 48 20.91 -1.82 15.56
CA GLU A 48 22.25 -2.21 15.07
C GLU A 48 23.06 -2.88 16.17
N MET A 49 23.06 -2.35 17.39
CA MET A 49 23.70 -3.00 18.56
C MET A 49 23.04 -4.33 18.94
N GLU A 50 21.76 -4.53 18.69
CA GLU A 50 21.06 -5.78 18.98
C GLU A 50 21.36 -6.84 17.90
N ILE A 51 21.49 -6.41 16.64
CA ILE A 51 21.94 -7.26 15.52
C ILE A 51 23.43 -7.63 15.69
N GLU A 52 24.27 -6.71 16.16
CA GLU A 52 25.71 -6.95 16.42
C GLU A 52 25.94 -7.97 17.54
N LYS A 53 25.00 -8.10 18.49
CA LYS A 53 25.01 -9.16 19.51
C LYS A 53 24.61 -10.54 18.97
N LEU A 54 23.94 -10.60 17.82
CA LEU A 54 23.74 -11.84 17.08
C LEU A 54 25.12 -12.20 16.51
N ASP A 55 25.74 -13.17 17.14
CA ASP A 55 27.10 -13.63 16.95
C ASP A 55 27.54 -13.62 15.45
N ALA A 56 28.26 -12.58 15.03
CA ALA A 56 28.80 -12.42 13.68
C ALA A 56 29.83 -13.53 13.34
N SER A 57 30.21 -14.36 14.33
CA SER A 57 31.17 -15.45 14.19
C SER A 57 30.62 -16.71 13.50
N ARG A 58 29.31 -16.78 13.20
CA ARG A 58 28.76 -17.87 12.41
C ARG A 58 28.95 -17.57 10.92
N GLU A 59 30.02 -18.10 10.36
CA GLU A 59 30.30 -18.10 8.93
C GLU A 59 29.05 -18.50 8.11
N ALA A 60 28.88 -17.85 6.96
CA ALA A 60 27.86 -18.20 5.99
C ALA A 60 27.90 -19.72 5.71
N GLN A 61 26.87 -20.44 6.12
CA GLN A 61 26.80 -21.87 5.91
C GLN A 61 26.35 -22.15 4.47
N LYS A 62 27.25 -22.72 3.67
CA LYS A 62 26.83 -23.37 2.43
C LYS A 62 26.08 -24.64 2.80
N LEU A 63 24.86 -24.79 2.29
CA LEU A 63 24.12 -26.04 2.44
C LEU A 63 24.96 -27.15 1.82
N GLN A 64 25.33 -28.15 2.61
CA GLN A 64 26.09 -29.31 2.13
C GLN A 64 25.08 -30.31 1.57
N ARG A 65 25.42 -30.91 0.44
CA ARG A 65 24.66 -32.00 -0.14
C ARG A 65 24.81 -33.20 0.77
N ALA A 66 23.72 -33.76 1.28
CA ALA A 66 23.76 -34.99 2.06
C ALA A 66 23.93 -36.17 1.09
N ALA A 67 24.81 -37.06 1.40
CA ALA A 67 25.13 -38.22 0.57
C ALA A 67 24.11 -39.37 0.77
N ALA A 68 22.80 -39.05 0.90
CA ALA A 68 21.76 -40.05 1.15
C ALA A 68 21.69 -41.15 0.06
N SER A 69 22.21 -40.90 -1.13
CA SER A 69 22.35 -41.92 -2.20
C SER A 69 23.55 -42.85 -2.04
N GLU A 70 24.55 -42.51 -1.20
CA GLU A 70 25.73 -43.36 -0.96
C GLU A 70 25.37 -44.57 -0.12
N ASP A 71 24.36 -44.50 0.74
CA ASP A 71 23.91 -45.61 1.59
C ASP A 71 23.20 -46.74 0.81
N LEU A 72 22.79 -46.47 -0.46
CA LEU A 72 22.03 -47.43 -1.24
C LEU A 72 22.86 -48.47 -2.00
N GLU A 73 24.22 -48.38 -2.00
CA GLU A 73 25.15 -49.30 -2.67
C GLU A 73 24.75 -49.71 -4.10
N ILE A 74 24.01 -48.86 -4.84
CA ILE A 74 23.52 -49.12 -6.20
C ILE A 74 24.70 -48.95 -7.17
N LYS A 75 24.90 -49.90 -8.09
CA LYS A 75 25.94 -49.77 -9.11
C LYS A 75 25.69 -48.54 -9.99
N PRO A 76 26.75 -47.78 -10.36
CA PRO A 76 26.58 -46.56 -11.15
C PRO A 76 25.80 -46.74 -12.48
N GLU A 77 25.94 -47.90 -13.10
CA GLU A 77 25.25 -48.26 -14.34
C GLU A 77 23.73 -48.32 -14.13
N TYR A 78 23.27 -48.91 -13.04
CA TYR A 78 21.86 -49.00 -12.68
C TYR A 78 21.31 -47.65 -12.22
N LEU A 79 22.10 -46.84 -11.54
CA LEU A 79 21.70 -45.50 -11.15
C LEU A 79 21.43 -44.62 -12.39
N ALA A 80 22.27 -44.69 -13.42
CA ALA A 80 22.09 -43.97 -14.66
C ALA A 80 20.82 -44.42 -15.41
N GLU A 81 20.55 -45.74 -15.40
CA GLU A 81 19.31 -46.29 -15.98
C GLU A 81 18.05 -45.83 -15.24
N ILE A 82 18.12 -45.83 -13.88
CA ILE A 82 17.02 -45.36 -13.02
C ILE A 82 16.75 -43.85 -13.26
N GLU A 83 17.79 -43.04 -13.32
CA GLU A 83 17.65 -41.61 -13.58
C GLU A 83 17.11 -41.31 -15.00
N ALA A 84 17.50 -42.10 -15.99
CA ALA A 84 16.96 -41.95 -17.33
C ALA A 84 15.49 -42.36 -17.46
N SER A 85 15.06 -43.41 -16.75
CA SER A 85 13.75 -44.04 -16.92
C SER A 85 12.69 -43.55 -15.92
N TYR A 86 13.11 -43.12 -14.72
CA TYR A 86 12.21 -42.82 -13.60
C TYR A 86 12.44 -41.43 -12.97
N ASP A 87 13.12 -40.53 -13.69
CA ASP A 87 13.18 -39.12 -13.30
C ASP A 87 11.89 -38.41 -13.78
N PRO A 88 11.07 -37.87 -12.89
CA PRO A 88 9.83 -37.20 -13.26
C PRO A 88 10.03 -35.94 -14.14
N PHE A 89 11.28 -35.41 -14.17
CA PHE A 89 11.63 -34.27 -15.02
C PHE A 89 11.97 -34.68 -16.46
N ASN A 90 12.23 -35.96 -16.70
CA ASN A 90 12.51 -36.53 -18.03
C ASN A 90 11.25 -37.10 -18.70
N TYR A 91 10.10 -37.19 -18.00
CA TYR A 91 8.86 -37.67 -18.62
C TYR A 91 8.39 -36.78 -19.76
N PRO A 92 7.80 -37.37 -20.82
CA PRO A 92 7.30 -36.62 -21.97
C PRO A 92 6.41 -35.45 -21.54
N SER A 93 6.66 -34.29 -22.07
CA SER A 93 5.89 -33.08 -21.74
C SER A 93 4.52 -33.10 -22.40
N GLY A 94 3.51 -32.50 -21.78
CA GLY A 94 2.18 -32.35 -22.36
C GLY A 94 2.15 -31.56 -23.68
N VAL A 95 3.25 -30.83 -24.00
CA VAL A 95 3.45 -30.17 -25.30
C VAL A 95 3.63 -31.23 -26.41
N GLU A 96 4.29 -32.33 -26.09
CA GLU A 96 4.54 -33.43 -27.05
C GLU A 96 3.31 -34.36 -27.18
N LYS A 97 2.55 -34.54 -26.10
CA LYS A 97 1.34 -35.37 -26.08
C LYS A 97 0.14 -34.57 -25.57
N ARG A 98 -0.51 -33.81 -26.44
CA ARG A 98 -1.71 -33.00 -26.13
C ARG A 98 -2.85 -33.81 -25.49
N GLU A 99 -2.93 -35.08 -25.80
CA GLU A 99 -3.92 -36.02 -25.23
C GLU A 99 -3.84 -36.13 -23.69
N ILE A 100 -2.66 -35.86 -23.09
CA ILE A 100 -2.47 -35.89 -21.63
C ILE A 100 -3.25 -34.79 -20.92
N LEU A 101 -3.44 -33.65 -21.57
CA LEU A 101 -4.09 -32.47 -20.97
C LEU A 101 -5.61 -32.63 -20.83
N GLY A 102 -6.19 -33.63 -21.50
CA GLY A 102 -7.63 -33.85 -21.56
C GLY A 102 -8.35 -32.85 -22.45
N GLU A 103 -9.69 -32.87 -22.39
CA GLU A 103 -10.54 -31.94 -23.12
C GLU A 103 -10.78 -30.66 -22.30
N ASP A 104 -11.04 -29.54 -22.96
CA ASP A 104 -11.45 -28.29 -22.34
C ASP A 104 -12.93 -28.37 -21.85
N LEU A 105 -13.48 -27.26 -21.34
CA LEU A 105 -14.87 -27.23 -20.89
C LEU A 105 -15.91 -27.33 -22.02
N MET A 106 -15.48 -27.14 -23.28
CA MET A 106 -16.31 -27.24 -24.49
C MET A 106 -16.21 -28.64 -25.13
N GLY A 107 -15.27 -29.49 -24.67
CA GLY A 107 -15.01 -30.82 -25.23
C GLY A 107 -13.95 -30.83 -26.34
N ASP A 108 -13.27 -29.72 -26.54
CA ASP A 108 -12.19 -29.59 -27.51
C ASP A 108 -10.80 -29.79 -26.86
N PRO A 109 -9.76 -30.18 -27.62
CA PRO A 109 -8.40 -30.21 -27.11
C PRO A 109 -7.93 -28.80 -26.74
N PRO A 110 -7.41 -28.56 -25.51
CA PRO A 110 -7.06 -27.23 -25.04
C PRO A 110 -5.94 -26.62 -25.87
N LYS A 111 -6.07 -25.32 -26.17
CA LYS A 111 -4.96 -24.52 -26.74
C LYS A 111 -3.90 -24.31 -25.65
N THR A 112 -2.64 -24.57 -25.99
CA THR A 112 -1.53 -24.47 -25.03
C THR A 112 -0.63 -23.27 -25.36
N VAL A 113 -0.21 -22.54 -24.31
CA VAL A 113 0.78 -21.46 -24.41
C VAL A 113 1.86 -21.70 -23.35
N THR A 114 3.11 -21.62 -23.78
CA THR A 114 4.25 -21.76 -22.89
C THR A 114 4.56 -20.43 -22.22
N VAL A 115 4.64 -20.43 -20.88
CA VAL A 115 4.89 -19.25 -20.07
C VAL A 115 6.10 -19.47 -19.16
N GLY A 116 7.02 -18.50 -19.14
CA GLY A 116 8.15 -18.47 -18.21
C GLY A 116 7.85 -17.59 -16.98
N LEU A 117 8.52 -17.88 -15.87
CA LEU A 117 8.38 -17.15 -14.60
C LEU A 117 8.57 -15.63 -14.78
N ARG A 118 9.60 -15.24 -15.54
CA ARG A 118 9.88 -13.81 -15.79
C ARG A 118 8.74 -13.11 -16.51
N HIS A 119 8.07 -13.79 -17.46
CA HIS A 119 6.91 -13.23 -18.16
C HIS A 119 5.72 -13.11 -17.19
N ALA A 120 5.47 -14.15 -16.39
CA ALA A 120 4.40 -14.14 -15.39
C ALA A 120 4.55 -12.97 -14.41
N ILE A 121 5.73 -12.78 -13.84
CA ILE A 121 6.02 -11.66 -12.92
C ILE A 121 5.86 -10.31 -13.62
N ARG A 122 6.38 -10.13 -14.82
CA ARG A 122 6.25 -8.87 -15.57
C ARG A 122 4.79 -8.53 -15.84
N SER A 123 4.01 -9.49 -16.36
CA SER A 123 2.58 -9.30 -16.62
C SER A 123 1.82 -8.94 -15.33
N CYS A 124 2.13 -9.61 -14.22
CA CYS A 124 1.57 -9.31 -12.91
C CYS A 124 1.85 -7.85 -12.50
N VAL A 125 3.11 -7.40 -12.53
CA VAL A 125 3.47 -6.03 -12.12
C VAL A 125 2.80 -4.97 -13.00
N GLU A 126 2.65 -5.24 -14.30
CA GLU A 126 2.07 -4.27 -15.25
C GLU A 126 0.54 -4.25 -15.26
N ARG A 127 -0.12 -5.37 -14.95
CA ARG A 127 -1.54 -5.59 -15.27
C ARG A 127 -2.39 -6.15 -14.14
N ASN A 128 -1.80 -6.64 -13.06
CA ASN A 128 -2.57 -7.18 -11.94
C ASN A 128 -3.44 -6.10 -11.31
N LEU A 129 -4.73 -6.40 -11.08
CA LEU A 129 -5.69 -5.44 -10.56
C LEU A 129 -5.37 -4.99 -9.13
N THR A 130 -4.83 -5.88 -8.30
CA THR A 130 -4.40 -5.52 -6.93
C THR A 130 -3.25 -4.53 -6.96
N VAL A 131 -2.30 -4.69 -7.89
CA VAL A 131 -1.20 -3.74 -8.09
C VAL A 131 -1.72 -2.40 -8.62
N GLN A 132 -2.66 -2.42 -9.57
CA GLN A 132 -3.27 -1.19 -10.08
C GLN A 132 -4.02 -0.43 -8.98
N ASP A 133 -4.81 -1.12 -8.16
CA ASP A 133 -5.49 -0.53 -7.00
C ASP A 133 -4.48 0.05 -6.00
N ALA A 134 -3.44 -0.70 -5.65
CA ALA A 134 -2.40 -0.24 -4.75
C ALA A 134 -1.66 1.01 -5.25
N THR A 135 -1.51 1.19 -6.58
CA THR A 135 -0.86 2.39 -7.16
C THR A 135 -1.68 3.67 -6.96
N LEU A 136 -2.98 3.57 -6.71
CA LEU A 136 -3.83 4.73 -6.42
C LEU A 136 -3.60 5.29 -5.02
N GLY A 137 -3.15 4.46 -4.07
CA GLY A 137 -2.93 4.87 -2.67
C GLY A 137 -2.02 6.09 -2.51
N PRO A 138 -0.80 6.10 -3.06
CA PRO A 138 0.08 7.26 -3.04
C PRO A 138 -0.53 8.50 -3.68
N ALA A 139 -1.20 8.38 -4.84
CA ALA A 139 -1.84 9.50 -5.53
C ALA A 139 -2.98 10.13 -4.71
N ILE A 140 -3.81 9.31 -4.03
CA ILE A 140 -4.85 9.79 -3.11
C ILE A 140 -4.19 10.53 -1.92
N SER A 141 -3.10 10.00 -1.41
CA SER A 141 -2.39 10.62 -0.28
C SER A 141 -1.69 11.93 -0.70
N GLU A 142 -1.14 12.03 -1.91
CA GLU A 142 -0.60 13.26 -2.50
C GLU A 142 -1.69 14.35 -2.60
N ALA A 143 -2.90 13.99 -3.09
CA ALA A 143 -4.04 14.90 -3.10
C ALA A 143 -4.41 15.38 -1.69
N SER A 144 -4.29 14.52 -0.68
CA SER A 144 -4.52 14.88 0.73
C SER A 144 -3.45 15.84 1.27
N VAL A 145 -2.19 15.73 0.82
CA VAL A 145 -1.13 16.71 1.13
C VAL A 145 -1.49 18.06 0.51
N THR A 146 -1.86 18.09 -0.76
CA THR A 146 -2.30 19.32 -1.44
C THR A 146 -3.49 19.96 -0.74
N ALA A 147 -4.47 19.16 -0.31
CA ALA A 147 -5.61 19.64 0.48
C ALA A 147 -5.17 20.22 1.85
N ALA A 148 -4.17 19.63 2.52
CA ALA A 148 -3.64 20.18 3.76
C ALA A 148 -2.84 21.48 3.54
N GLU A 149 -2.13 21.60 2.44
CA GLU A 149 -1.37 22.81 2.05
C GLU A 149 -2.30 23.97 1.67
N SER A 150 -3.48 23.66 1.09
CA SER A 150 -4.49 24.68 0.71
C SER A 150 -5.06 25.47 1.89
N ALA A 151 -4.86 25.00 3.12
CA ALA A 151 -5.19 25.78 4.33
C ALA A 151 -4.43 27.11 4.42
N PHE A 152 -3.31 27.24 3.68
CA PHE A 152 -2.48 28.45 3.61
C PHE A 152 -2.67 29.25 2.32
N ASP A 153 -3.66 28.92 1.49
CA ASP A 153 -3.97 29.64 0.28
C ASP A 153 -4.72 30.94 0.58
N TRP A 154 -4.72 31.84 -0.39
CA TRP A 154 -5.54 33.03 -0.34
C TRP A 154 -7.00 32.65 -0.62
N VAL A 155 -7.90 33.04 0.27
CA VAL A 155 -9.33 32.89 0.11
C VAL A 155 -9.93 34.25 -0.20
N PHE A 156 -10.50 34.42 -1.38
CA PHE A 156 -11.38 35.52 -1.71
C PHE A 156 -12.77 35.21 -1.13
N PHE A 157 -13.36 36.19 -0.47
CA PHE A 157 -14.71 36.09 0.02
C PHE A 157 -15.53 37.32 -0.37
N SER A 158 -16.83 37.16 -0.59
CA SER A 158 -17.75 38.23 -0.82
C SER A 158 -19.10 37.84 -0.19
N ASP A 159 -19.61 38.73 0.62
CA ASP A 159 -20.88 38.58 1.33
C ASP A 159 -21.74 39.81 1.06
N LEU A 160 -23.04 39.60 0.82
CA LEU A 160 -24.03 40.65 0.66
C LEU A 160 -25.21 40.34 1.56
N THR A 161 -25.44 41.20 2.54
CA THR A 161 -26.50 41.03 3.51
C THR A 161 -27.44 42.21 3.42
N TRP A 162 -28.75 41.93 3.24
CA TRP A 162 -29.82 42.93 3.35
C TRP A 162 -30.61 42.66 4.63
N THR A 163 -30.74 43.68 5.46
CA THR A 163 -31.48 43.63 6.72
C THR A 163 -32.54 44.72 6.73
N ASP A 164 -33.77 44.37 7.01
CA ASP A 164 -34.87 45.28 7.27
C ASP A 164 -35.37 44.97 8.69
N LEU A 165 -35.16 45.93 9.59
CA LEU A 165 -35.40 45.76 11.01
C LEU A 165 -36.42 46.77 11.50
N ASP A 166 -37.53 46.25 11.98
CA ASP A 166 -38.55 47.02 12.71
C ASP A 166 -38.59 46.53 14.16
N THR A 167 -38.05 47.34 15.05
CA THR A 167 -37.94 46.94 16.46
C THR A 167 -38.90 47.79 17.30
N PRO A 168 -39.96 47.19 17.88
CA PRO A 168 -40.81 47.88 18.84
C PRO A 168 -40.04 48.15 20.15
N GLN A 169 -40.03 49.38 20.60
CA GLN A 169 -39.44 49.77 21.89
C GLN A 169 -40.51 50.34 22.80
N ALA A 170 -40.36 50.12 24.13
CA ALA A 170 -41.24 50.70 25.11
C ALA A 170 -41.12 52.24 25.09
N GLY A 171 -42.21 52.93 24.84
CA GLY A 171 -42.23 54.39 24.86
C GLY A 171 -41.88 54.94 26.24
N PRO A 172 -41.31 56.15 26.32
CA PRO A 172 -40.99 56.75 27.61
C PRO A 172 -42.30 57.03 28.36
N GLY A 173 -42.45 56.41 29.50
CA GLY A 173 -43.66 56.44 30.34
C GLY A 173 -44.11 57.85 30.86
N PHE A 174 -43.32 58.89 30.50
CA PHE A 174 -43.67 60.29 30.86
C PHE A 174 -44.47 61.04 29.76
N ILE A 175 -44.70 60.41 28.58
CA ILE A 175 -45.52 60.99 27.51
C ILE A 175 -46.83 60.20 27.43
N PRO A 176 -47.96 60.75 27.83
CA PRO A 176 -49.27 60.07 27.77
C PRO A 176 -49.64 59.75 26.31
N GLY A 177 -49.89 58.46 26.00
CA GLY A 177 -50.31 58.00 24.69
C GLY A 177 -49.21 57.42 23.81
N LEU A 178 -47.90 57.45 24.22
CA LEU A 178 -46.78 56.84 23.54
C LEU A 178 -46.33 55.59 24.32
N ASN A 179 -47.15 54.53 24.20
CA ASN A 179 -46.85 53.27 24.92
C ASN A 179 -45.81 52.40 24.18
N GLU A 180 -45.71 52.49 22.87
CA GLU A 180 -44.76 51.81 22.03
C GLU A 180 -44.24 52.76 20.97
N VAL A 181 -42.93 52.64 20.71
CA VAL A 181 -42.25 53.37 19.64
C VAL A 181 -41.51 52.34 18.78
N GLN A 182 -41.54 52.55 17.50
CA GLN A 182 -40.90 51.63 16.55
C GLN A 182 -39.67 52.28 15.96
N ASP A 183 -38.53 51.61 16.03
CA ASP A 183 -37.34 51.98 15.29
C ASP A 183 -37.28 51.14 14.01
N SER A 184 -37.17 51.78 12.87
CA SER A 184 -37.13 51.14 11.57
C SER A 184 -35.80 51.50 10.86
N LEU A 185 -35.03 50.46 10.55
CA LEU A 185 -33.72 50.57 9.94
C LEU A 185 -33.59 49.57 8.78
N GLN A 186 -33.24 50.04 7.62
CA GLN A 186 -32.85 49.24 6.50
C GLN A 186 -31.35 49.33 6.29
N THR A 187 -30.69 48.19 6.21
CA THR A 187 -29.20 48.12 6.03
C THR A 187 -28.88 47.16 4.89
N VAL A 188 -27.98 47.56 4.00
CA VAL A 188 -27.35 46.68 3.00
C VAL A 188 -25.88 46.71 3.27
N THR A 189 -25.33 45.55 3.68
CA THR A 189 -23.91 45.38 3.94
C THR A 189 -23.29 44.51 2.85
N SER A 190 -22.27 44.99 2.21
CA SER A 190 -21.44 44.26 1.25
C SER A 190 -20.01 44.16 1.79
N SER A 191 -19.55 42.97 2.09
CA SER A 191 -18.21 42.73 2.55
C SER A 191 -17.45 41.87 1.51
N THR A 192 -16.32 42.36 1.04
CA THR A 192 -15.50 41.69 0.05
C THR A 192 -14.04 41.78 0.45
N GLY A 193 -13.31 40.67 0.36
CA GLY A 193 -11.92 40.68 0.81
C GLY A 193 -11.13 39.41 0.50
N PHE A 194 -9.93 39.41 1.03
CA PHE A 194 -9.00 38.30 0.98
C PHE A 194 -8.55 37.93 2.39
N ARG A 195 -8.46 36.64 2.67
CA ARG A 195 -7.89 36.14 3.93
C ARG A 195 -6.90 35.02 3.67
N ARG A 196 -5.91 34.89 4.54
CA ARG A 196 -4.90 33.85 4.48
C ARG A 196 -4.45 33.44 5.86
N SER A 197 -4.36 32.12 6.11
CA SER A 197 -3.72 31.59 7.31
C SER A 197 -2.20 31.61 7.13
N LEU A 198 -1.47 31.99 8.17
CA LEU A 198 -0.01 32.05 8.18
C LEU A 198 0.58 30.79 8.80
N VAL A 199 1.74 30.37 8.32
CA VAL A 199 2.49 29.21 8.83
C VAL A 199 2.81 29.34 10.33
N THR A 200 2.87 30.57 10.85
CA THR A 200 3.08 30.88 12.27
C THR A 200 1.85 30.65 13.16
N GLY A 201 0.72 30.23 12.56
CA GLY A 201 -0.56 30.05 13.24
C GLY A 201 -1.45 31.30 13.24
N GLY A 202 -0.97 32.42 12.68
CA GLY A 202 -1.74 33.64 12.56
C GLY A 202 -2.67 33.65 11.35
N GLN A 203 -3.52 34.70 11.26
CA GLN A 203 -4.38 34.97 10.11
C GLN A 203 -4.23 36.41 9.68
N PHE A 204 -4.05 36.63 8.40
CA PHE A 204 -4.12 37.95 7.78
C PHE A 204 -5.38 38.07 6.95
N SER A 205 -6.07 39.20 7.06
CA SER A 205 -7.21 39.54 6.20
C SER A 205 -7.14 40.99 5.74
N ALA A 206 -7.61 41.22 4.53
CA ALA A 206 -7.83 42.54 3.94
C ALA A 206 -9.24 42.55 3.39
N SER A 207 -10.08 43.46 3.87
CA SER A 207 -11.48 43.53 3.47
C SER A 207 -11.93 44.95 3.18
N ASN A 208 -12.89 45.05 2.28
CA ASN A 208 -13.65 46.25 1.98
C ASN A 208 -15.10 45.98 2.35
N GLU A 209 -15.61 46.74 3.28
CA GLU A 209 -17.01 46.69 3.71
C GLU A 209 -17.74 47.97 3.32
N ILE A 210 -18.87 47.82 2.67
CA ILE A 210 -19.76 48.91 2.28
C ILE A 210 -21.06 48.67 3.00
N VAL A 211 -21.48 49.66 3.82
CA VAL A 211 -22.73 49.61 4.54
C VAL A 211 -23.60 50.78 4.10
N TYR A 212 -24.66 50.48 3.36
CA TYR A 212 -25.74 51.42 3.10
C TYR A 212 -26.75 51.32 4.24
N SER A 213 -27.11 52.45 4.86
CA SER A 213 -28.09 52.51 5.95
C SER A 213 -29.13 53.58 5.69
N ASP A 214 -30.39 53.18 5.77
CA ASP A 214 -31.56 54.09 5.71
C ASP A 214 -32.34 53.98 7.03
N VAL A 215 -32.21 55.01 7.85
CA VAL A 215 -32.93 55.09 9.14
C VAL A 215 -34.28 55.77 8.86
N ARG A 216 -35.33 54.99 8.77
CA ARG A 216 -36.69 55.48 8.40
C ARG A 216 -37.42 56.11 9.59
N GLN A 217 -37.17 55.61 10.78
CA GLN A 217 -37.80 56.11 12.00
C GLN A 217 -36.90 55.85 13.22
N THR A 218 -36.74 56.89 14.05
CA THR A 218 -36.07 56.77 15.36
C THR A 218 -37.01 57.22 16.46
N SER A 219 -37.02 56.51 17.57
CA SER A 219 -37.86 56.79 18.73
C SER A 219 -37.46 58.06 19.47
N PHE A 220 -36.15 58.32 19.56
CA PHE A 220 -35.56 59.46 20.24
C PHE A 220 -34.21 59.82 19.64
N GLY A 221 -34.13 60.83 18.87
CA GLY A 221 -32.84 61.33 18.36
C GLY A 221 -32.96 61.95 16.97
N ALA A 222 -31.94 62.66 16.58
CA ALA A 222 -31.79 63.13 15.22
C ALA A 222 -31.50 61.92 14.31
N VAL A 223 -32.16 61.84 13.18
CA VAL A 223 -31.78 60.93 12.10
C VAL A 223 -30.33 61.30 11.68
N PRO A 224 -29.44 60.31 11.51
CA PRO A 224 -28.08 60.59 11.03
C PRO A 224 -28.11 61.42 9.75
N SER A 225 -27.12 62.29 9.54
CA SER A 225 -26.99 63.05 8.29
C SER A 225 -25.62 62.79 7.69
N PRO A 226 -25.53 62.34 6.45
CA PRO A 226 -26.65 62.08 5.51
C PRO A 226 -27.48 60.87 5.87
N ASN A 227 -28.79 60.88 5.50
CA ASN A 227 -29.69 59.76 5.56
C ASN A 227 -30.59 59.72 4.29
N PRO A 228 -30.57 58.64 3.48
CA PRO A 228 -29.70 57.46 3.67
C PRO A 228 -28.20 57.80 3.58
N GLY A 229 -27.38 57.02 4.26
CA GLY A 229 -25.94 57.18 4.27
C GLY A 229 -25.20 55.90 3.86
N THR A 230 -24.04 56.06 3.24
CA THR A 230 -23.17 54.95 2.86
C THR A 230 -21.85 55.08 3.60
N SER A 231 -21.45 54.10 4.37
CA SER A 231 -20.12 53.98 4.94
C SER A 231 -19.28 52.96 4.17
N VAL A 232 -18.02 53.27 3.99
CA VAL A 232 -17.00 52.39 3.39
C VAL A 232 -15.88 52.20 4.40
N ASP A 233 -15.52 50.94 4.67
CA ASP A 233 -14.40 50.55 5.53
C ASP A 233 -13.44 49.68 4.73
N ILE A 234 -12.19 50.11 4.54
CA ILE A 234 -11.11 49.30 4.01
C ILE A 234 -10.25 48.92 5.18
N SER A 235 -10.29 47.65 5.61
CA SER A 235 -9.58 47.20 6.78
C SER A 235 -8.54 46.14 6.46
N PHE A 236 -7.42 46.21 7.18
CA PHE A 236 -6.35 45.22 7.21
C PHE A 236 -6.22 44.69 8.63
N GLN A 237 -6.36 43.39 8.80
CA GLN A 237 -6.30 42.77 10.12
C GLN A 237 -5.27 41.64 10.13
N LEU A 238 -4.48 41.60 11.20
CA LEU A 238 -3.53 40.54 11.51
C LEU A 238 -3.86 40.02 12.93
N ASP A 239 -4.32 38.79 13.02
CA ASP A 239 -4.46 38.05 14.24
C ASP A 239 -3.30 37.05 14.38
N GLN A 240 -2.43 37.22 15.37
CA GLN A 240 -1.26 36.36 15.55
C GLN A 240 -1.21 35.81 16.97
N PRO A 241 -1.36 34.47 17.15
CA PRO A 241 -1.09 33.86 18.44
C PRO A 241 0.41 34.00 18.78
N LEU A 242 0.71 34.27 20.05
CA LEU A 242 2.08 34.48 20.52
C LEU A 242 2.56 33.32 21.42
N LEU A 243 1.66 32.55 22.00
CA LEU A 243 1.94 31.38 22.84
C LEU A 243 1.25 30.13 22.31
N ARG A 244 0.05 29.83 22.78
CA ARG A 244 -0.71 28.67 22.29
C ARG A 244 -1.09 28.85 20.82
N GLY A 245 -0.74 27.89 19.97
CA GLY A 245 -0.98 27.96 18.52
C GLY A 245 0.12 28.66 17.74
N PHE A 246 1.17 29.19 18.41
CA PHE A 246 2.28 29.86 17.74
C PHE A 246 3.34 28.88 17.27
N GLY A 247 3.86 29.15 16.07
CA GLY A 247 5.04 28.50 15.51
C GLY A 247 4.75 27.54 14.37
N SER A 248 5.73 27.36 13.52
CA SER A 248 5.65 26.51 12.32
C SER A 248 5.44 25.02 12.66
N ASP A 249 5.87 24.57 13.84
CA ASP A 249 5.74 23.17 14.25
C ASP A 249 4.29 22.81 14.55
N VAL A 250 3.51 23.78 15.07
CA VAL A 250 2.08 23.63 15.30
C VAL A 250 1.28 23.98 14.04
N GLY A 251 1.62 25.07 13.37
CA GLY A 251 0.91 25.52 12.17
C GLY A 251 1.00 24.53 11.01
N LEU A 252 2.16 23.92 10.79
CA LEU A 252 2.37 22.93 9.72
C LEU A 252 2.14 21.47 10.16
N ALA A 253 1.66 21.21 11.38
CA ALA A 253 1.49 19.86 11.88
C ALA A 253 0.59 19.00 10.98
N SER A 254 -0.54 19.54 10.51
CA SER A 254 -1.44 18.83 9.58
C SER A 254 -0.76 18.48 8.26
N VAL A 255 0.01 19.40 7.67
CA VAL A 255 0.76 19.17 6.42
C VAL A 255 1.83 18.09 6.63
N ARG A 256 2.57 18.14 7.75
CA ARG A 256 3.58 17.12 8.07
C ARG A 256 2.96 15.74 8.26
N LEU A 257 1.81 15.65 8.94
CA LEU A 257 1.07 14.39 9.11
C LEU A 257 0.58 13.85 7.76
N SER A 258 0.06 14.71 6.87
CA SER A 258 -0.35 14.30 5.52
C SER A 258 0.84 13.82 4.67
N ARG A 259 2.01 14.47 4.76
CA ARG A 259 3.24 14.02 4.08
C ARG A 259 3.76 12.69 4.62
N ASN A 260 3.63 12.44 5.92
CA ASN A 260 3.98 11.15 6.49
C ASN A 260 2.99 10.06 6.05
N ALA A 261 1.69 10.39 5.92
CA ALA A 261 0.67 9.48 5.39
C ALA A 261 0.96 9.12 3.92
N GLU A 262 1.42 10.07 3.09
CA GLU A 262 1.87 9.83 1.72
C GLU A 262 3.06 8.87 1.68
N ARG A 263 4.09 9.09 2.51
CA ARG A 263 5.24 8.17 2.62
C ARG A 263 4.82 6.78 3.09
N ALA A 264 3.87 6.69 4.01
CA ALA A 264 3.32 5.42 4.47
C ALA A 264 2.54 4.71 3.34
N ALA A 265 1.80 5.44 2.51
CA ALA A 265 1.11 4.89 1.34
C ALA A 265 2.11 4.35 0.28
N ILE A 266 3.24 5.05 0.06
CA ILE A 266 4.33 4.57 -0.80
C ILE A 266 4.94 3.27 -0.24
N ALA A 267 5.17 3.20 1.06
CA ALA A 267 5.66 2.00 1.71
C ALA A 267 4.65 0.84 1.61
N SER A 268 3.35 1.12 1.74
CA SER A 268 2.28 0.13 1.53
C SER A 268 2.28 -0.40 0.09
N LEU A 269 2.34 0.47 -0.90
CA LEU A 269 2.45 0.07 -2.31
C LEU A 269 3.65 -0.86 -2.55
N LYS A 270 4.80 -0.56 -1.94
CA LYS A 270 5.98 -1.44 -2.01
C LYS A 270 5.72 -2.81 -1.37
N SER A 271 5.02 -2.84 -0.23
CA SER A 271 4.64 -4.09 0.45
C SER A 271 3.68 -4.92 -0.41
N ASP A 272 2.65 -4.30 -0.97
CA ASP A 272 1.65 -4.95 -1.81
C ASP A 272 2.28 -5.54 -3.09
N LEU A 273 3.23 -4.80 -3.70
CA LEU A 273 4.01 -5.30 -4.83
C LEU A 273 4.87 -6.52 -4.45
N ILE A 274 5.58 -6.47 -3.33
CA ILE A 274 6.40 -7.59 -2.84
C ILE A 274 5.51 -8.83 -2.65
N THR A 275 4.37 -8.69 -1.99
CA THR A 275 3.44 -9.79 -1.72
C THR A 275 2.85 -10.34 -3.01
N THR A 276 2.33 -9.49 -3.90
CA THR A 276 1.70 -9.92 -5.15
C THR A 276 2.69 -10.62 -6.10
N VAL A 277 3.95 -10.14 -6.16
CA VAL A 277 5.01 -10.80 -6.94
C VAL A 277 5.36 -12.16 -6.33
N THR A 278 5.45 -12.27 -5.00
CA THR A 278 5.73 -13.55 -4.32
C THR A 278 4.57 -14.55 -4.49
N GLU A 279 3.34 -14.09 -4.45
CA GLU A 279 2.15 -14.90 -4.74
C GLU A 279 2.15 -15.40 -6.18
N THR A 280 2.50 -14.54 -7.14
CA THR A 280 2.62 -14.92 -8.56
C THR A 280 3.74 -15.94 -8.78
N GLU A 281 4.88 -15.77 -8.15
CA GLU A 281 5.98 -16.74 -8.17
C GLU A 281 5.53 -18.08 -7.56
N SER A 282 4.81 -18.05 -6.45
CA SER A 282 4.27 -19.24 -5.80
C SER A 282 3.24 -19.95 -6.68
N ALA A 283 2.33 -19.22 -7.32
CA ALA A 283 1.34 -19.78 -8.24
C ALA A 283 2.00 -20.37 -9.50
N TYR A 284 3.08 -19.77 -9.99
CA TYR A 284 3.87 -20.33 -11.09
C TYR A 284 4.49 -21.69 -10.70
N TRP A 285 5.08 -21.79 -9.51
CA TRP A 285 5.61 -23.05 -9.02
C TRP A 285 4.54 -24.09 -8.74
N ASP A 286 3.34 -23.68 -8.33
CA ASP A 286 2.18 -24.60 -8.22
C ASP A 286 1.75 -25.12 -9.61
N LEU A 287 1.83 -24.30 -10.66
CA LEU A 287 1.61 -24.75 -12.03
C LEU A 287 2.67 -25.77 -12.47
N VAL A 288 3.95 -25.53 -12.15
CA VAL A 288 5.04 -26.48 -12.41
C VAL A 288 4.77 -27.81 -11.71
N ARG A 289 4.36 -27.77 -10.43
CA ARG A 289 4.01 -28.96 -9.65
C ARG A 289 2.85 -29.73 -10.29
N ALA A 290 1.75 -29.06 -10.61
CA ALA A 290 0.58 -29.68 -11.22
C ALA A 290 0.90 -30.33 -12.58
N TYR A 291 1.74 -29.65 -13.38
CA TYR A 291 2.21 -30.16 -14.65
C TYR A 291 3.06 -31.43 -14.51
N ARG A 292 3.98 -31.46 -13.55
CA ARG A 292 4.80 -32.66 -13.28
C ARG A 292 3.99 -33.79 -12.67
N GLU A 293 3.04 -33.49 -11.79
CA GLU A 293 2.12 -34.48 -11.22
C GLU A 293 1.28 -35.16 -12.32
N LEU A 294 0.79 -34.38 -13.29
CA LEU A 294 0.08 -34.92 -14.45
C LEU A 294 0.93 -35.91 -15.24
N SER A 295 2.22 -35.59 -15.48
CA SER A 295 3.15 -36.48 -16.18
C SER A 295 3.43 -37.77 -15.40
N ILE A 296 3.57 -37.69 -14.06
CA ILE A 296 3.77 -38.86 -13.19
C ILE A 296 2.54 -39.77 -13.21
N VAL A 297 1.34 -39.20 -13.07
CA VAL A 297 0.10 -39.96 -13.07
C VAL A 297 -0.14 -40.63 -14.44
N GLN A 298 0.18 -39.97 -15.52
CA GLN A 298 0.14 -40.54 -16.87
C GLN A 298 1.10 -41.74 -17.00
N ALA A 299 2.36 -41.57 -16.58
CA ALA A 299 3.34 -42.67 -16.60
C ALA A 299 2.90 -43.87 -15.72
N GLN A 300 2.29 -43.59 -14.57
CA GLN A 300 1.72 -44.60 -13.68
C GLN A 300 0.56 -45.36 -14.35
N LEU A 301 -0.33 -44.65 -15.07
CA LEU A 301 -1.41 -45.24 -15.83
C LEU A 301 -0.90 -46.11 -16.98
N GLU A 302 0.10 -45.63 -17.74
CA GLU A 302 0.73 -46.37 -18.84
C GLU A 302 1.35 -47.68 -18.33
N ARG A 303 2.06 -47.66 -17.20
CA ARG A 303 2.59 -48.86 -16.53
C ARG A 303 1.46 -49.83 -16.15
N GLY A 304 0.35 -49.33 -15.59
CA GLY A 304 -0.79 -50.15 -15.22
C GLY A 304 -1.52 -50.77 -16.42
N LEU A 305 -1.62 -50.03 -17.54
CA LEU A 305 -2.16 -50.56 -18.79
C LEU A 305 -1.29 -51.69 -19.34
N GLY A 306 0.04 -51.57 -19.27
CA GLY A 306 0.98 -52.65 -19.63
C GLY A 306 0.73 -53.92 -18.82
N VAL A 307 0.67 -53.81 -17.49
CA VAL A 307 0.40 -54.95 -16.61
C VAL A 307 -0.96 -55.60 -16.93
N ARG A 308 -2.00 -54.79 -17.16
CA ARG A 308 -3.33 -55.30 -17.54
C ARG A 308 -3.29 -56.11 -18.85
N GLU A 309 -2.59 -55.64 -19.88
CA GLU A 309 -2.46 -56.35 -21.17
C GLU A 309 -1.63 -57.62 -21.03
N ASP A 310 -0.55 -57.62 -20.22
CA ASP A 310 0.25 -58.82 -19.89
C ASP A 310 -0.61 -59.89 -19.25
N ILE A 311 -1.46 -59.50 -18.27
CA ILE A 311 -2.34 -60.46 -17.58
C ILE A 311 -3.41 -61.02 -18.55
N LYS A 312 -4.01 -60.18 -19.39
CA LYS A 312 -4.96 -60.63 -20.40
C LYS A 312 -4.33 -61.62 -21.39
N ALA A 313 -3.13 -61.38 -21.84
CA ALA A 313 -2.40 -62.28 -22.73
C ALA A 313 -2.13 -63.64 -22.06
N ARG A 314 -1.91 -63.64 -20.73
CA ARG A 314 -1.67 -64.85 -19.95
C ARG A 314 -2.93 -65.58 -19.52
N LEU A 315 -4.14 -65.05 -19.74
CA LEU A 315 -5.41 -65.71 -19.37
C LEU A 315 -5.58 -67.12 -20.00
N VAL A 316 -4.96 -67.34 -21.17
CA VAL A 316 -4.96 -68.64 -21.88
C VAL A 316 -3.93 -69.61 -21.29
N LEU A 317 -2.95 -69.13 -20.50
CA LEU A 317 -1.82 -69.91 -19.98
C LEU A 317 -2.00 -70.22 -18.49
N ASP A 318 -1.89 -69.21 -17.64
CA ASP A 318 -1.75 -69.37 -16.19
C ASP A 318 -2.48 -68.29 -15.36
N ALA A 319 -3.03 -67.22 -15.97
CA ALA A 319 -3.74 -66.18 -15.26
C ALA A 319 -5.22 -66.57 -14.95
N VAL A 320 -5.77 -66.06 -13.85
CA VAL A 320 -7.15 -66.30 -13.41
C VAL A 320 -7.99 -65.03 -13.64
N GLN A 321 -9.27 -65.20 -13.92
CA GLN A 321 -10.21 -64.10 -14.16
C GLN A 321 -10.21 -63.05 -13.03
N ALA A 322 -9.99 -63.47 -11.77
CA ALA A 322 -9.89 -62.55 -10.63
C ALA A 322 -8.71 -61.54 -10.77
N GLN A 323 -7.56 -61.99 -11.29
CA GLN A 323 -6.40 -61.14 -11.53
C GLN A 323 -6.66 -60.09 -12.61
N VAL A 324 -7.40 -60.45 -13.67
CA VAL A 324 -7.86 -59.51 -14.69
C VAL A 324 -8.79 -58.49 -14.10
N ALA A 325 -9.72 -58.88 -13.23
CA ALA A 325 -10.64 -57.98 -12.57
C ALA A 325 -9.90 -56.98 -11.68
N ASP A 326 -8.92 -57.41 -10.89
CA ASP A 326 -8.08 -56.56 -10.02
C ASP A 326 -7.25 -55.56 -10.85
N ALA A 327 -6.66 -56.02 -11.95
CA ALA A 327 -5.90 -55.14 -12.86
C ALA A 327 -6.77 -54.09 -13.53
N VAL A 328 -8.00 -54.48 -13.95
CA VAL A 328 -8.99 -53.52 -14.48
C VAL A 328 -9.40 -52.51 -13.42
N ALA A 329 -9.70 -52.94 -12.20
CA ALA A 329 -10.07 -52.02 -11.10
C ALA A 329 -8.96 -51.02 -10.79
N THR A 330 -7.68 -51.47 -10.75
CA THR A 330 -6.52 -50.59 -10.57
C THR A 330 -6.37 -49.60 -11.70
N VAL A 331 -6.50 -50.03 -12.96
CA VAL A 331 -6.42 -49.14 -14.14
C VAL A 331 -7.56 -48.10 -14.10
N GLU A 332 -8.78 -48.50 -13.77
CA GLU A 332 -9.90 -47.53 -13.69
C GLU A 332 -9.70 -46.53 -12.54
N THR A 333 -9.12 -46.94 -11.42
CA THR A 333 -8.73 -46.04 -10.33
C THR A 333 -7.70 -45.01 -10.83
N ARG A 334 -6.63 -45.47 -11.53
CA ARG A 334 -5.58 -44.57 -12.09
C ARG A 334 -6.10 -43.63 -13.18
N LYS A 335 -7.12 -44.04 -13.97
CA LYS A 335 -7.81 -43.11 -14.88
C LYS A 335 -8.54 -42.00 -14.10
N GLY A 336 -9.17 -42.34 -12.97
CA GLY A 336 -9.77 -41.38 -12.06
C GLY A 336 -8.74 -40.41 -11.49
N ASP A 337 -7.53 -40.89 -11.19
CA ASP A 337 -6.41 -40.02 -10.72
C ASP A 337 -5.94 -39.09 -11.84
N LEU A 338 -5.87 -39.57 -13.09
CA LEU A 338 -5.53 -38.74 -14.25
C LEU A 338 -6.51 -37.55 -14.42
N LEU A 339 -7.84 -37.84 -14.33
CA LEU A 339 -8.85 -36.78 -14.41
C LEU A 339 -8.70 -35.75 -13.27
N ARG A 340 -8.31 -36.18 -12.06
CA ARG A 340 -8.03 -35.27 -10.94
C ARG A 340 -6.78 -34.41 -11.21
N ALA A 341 -5.72 -35.01 -11.73
CA ALA A 341 -4.49 -34.30 -12.10
C ALA A 341 -4.73 -33.29 -13.22
N GLN A 342 -5.51 -33.62 -14.25
CA GLN A 342 -5.93 -32.71 -15.32
C GLN A 342 -6.69 -31.50 -14.75
N ARG A 343 -7.62 -31.74 -13.81
CA ARG A 343 -8.35 -30.67 -13.13
C ARG A 343 -7.42 -29.79 -12.28
N SER A 344 -6.44 -30.38 -11.58
CA SER A 344 -5.44 -29.63 -10.79
C SER A 344 -4.60 -28.73 -11.67
N MET A 345 -4.15 -29.24 -12.81
CA MET A 345 -3.38 -28.46 -13.81
C MET A 345 -4.20 -27.27 -14.36
N ARG A 346 -5.46 -27.49 -14.71
CA ARG A 346 -6.35 -26.42 -15.18
C ARG A 346 -6.53 -25.34 -14.13
N ARG A 347 -6.80 -25.71 -12.88
CA ARG A 347 -6.94 -24.74 -11.78
C ARG A 347 -5.67 -23.93 -11.54
N ALA A 348 -4.50 -24.56 -11.56
CA ALA A 348 -3.24 -23.86 -11.39
C ALA A 348 -2.98 -22.86 -12.55
N SER A 349 -3.33 -23.26 -13.79
CA SER A 349 -3.28 -22.39 -14.96
C SER A 349 -4.21 -21.18 -14.82
N ASP A 350 -5.45 -21.38 -14.39
CA ASP A 350 -6.43 -20.29 -14.23
C ASP A 350 -6.07 -19.34 -13.08
N GLN A 351 -5.52 -19.87 -12.00
CA GLN A 351 -5.03 -19.05 -10.89
C GLN A 351 -3.87 -18.16 -11.33
N LEU A 352 -2.92 -18.69 -12.11
CA LEU A 352 -1.81 -17.89 -12.64
C LEU A 352 -2.30 -16.83 -13.64
N LYS A 353 -3.28 -17.16 -14.53
CA LYS A 353 -3.92 -16.18 -15.42
C LYS A 353 -4.56 -15.03 -14.64
N ALA A 354 -5.25 -15.33 -13.54
CA ALA A 354 -5.88 -14.33 -12.69
C ALA A 354 -4.84 -13.35 -12.11
N LEU A 355 -3.69 -13.86 -11.68
CA LEU A 355 -2.60 -13.03 -11.15
C LEU A 355 -1.88 -12.23 -12.24
N MET A 356 -1.70 -12.82 -13.42
CA MET A 356 -1.05 -12.15 -14.56
C MET A 356 -1.94 -11.08 -15.21
N ASN A 357 -3.26 -11.30 -15.23
CA ASN A 357 -4.27 -10.48 -15.90
C ASN A 357 -3.85 -10.06 -17.31
N ASP A 358 -3.31 -11.02 -18.09
CA ASP A 358 -2.82 -10.77 -19.44
C ASP A 358 -3.97 -10.85 -20.47
N PRO A 359 -4.23 -9.78 -21.25
CA PRO A 359 -5.26 -9.79 -22.29
C PRO A 359 -5.09 -10.87 -23.36
N ALA A 360 -3.87 -11.38 -23.56
CA ALA A 360 -3.60 -12.45 -24.52
C ALA A 360 -4.24 -13.79 -24.13
N PHE A 361 -4.43 -14.01 -22.82
CA PHE A 361 -5.07 -15.22 -22.27
C PHE A 361 -5.89 -14.87 -21.03
N PRO A 362 -7.04 -14.23 -21.22
CA PRO A 362 -7.92 -13.86 -20.11
C PRO A 362 -8.38 -15.10 -19.33
N VAL A 363 -8.74 -14.92 -18.06
CA VAL A 363 -9.17 -16.02 -17.17
C VAL A 363 -10.31 -16.86 -17.77
N GLY A 364 -11.23 -16.23 -18.51
CA GLY A 364 -12.33 -16.91 -19.20
C GLY A 364 -11.94 -17.67 -20.47
N SER A 365 -10.66 -17.64 -20.87
CA SER A 365 -10.21 -18.40 -22.04
C SER A 365 -9.83 -19.84 -21.68
N GLU A 366 -10.13 -20.79 -22.56
CA GLU A 366 -9.75 -22.20 -22.43
C GLU A 366 -8.28 -22.47 -22.83
N VAL A 367 -7.43 -21.43 -22.85
CA VAL A 367 -5.99 -21.56 -23.08
C VAL A 367 -5.34 -22.13 -21.83
N MET A 368 -4.58 -23.20 -21.96
CA MET A 368 -3.83 -23.81 -20.87
C MET A 368 -2.39 -23.31 -20.86
N LEU A 369 -1.93 -22.80 -19.72
CA LEU A 369 -0.56 -22.36 -19.55
C LEU A 369 0.35 -23.56 -19.24
N ILE A 370 1.49 -23.63 -19.92
CA ILE A 370 2.52 -24.65 -19.69
C ILE A 370 3.79 -23.95 -19.22
N PRO A 371 4.36 -24.35 -18.07
CA PRO A 371 5.57 -23.75 -17.55
C PRO A 371 6.80 -24.16 -18.37
N SER A 372 7.73 -23.21 -18.59
CA SER A 372 8.98 -23.44 -19.33
C SER A 372 10.21 -23.60 -18.46
N ASP A 373 10.20 -23.03 -17.24
CA ASP A 373 11.41 -22.98 -16.43
C ASP A 373 11.61 -24.25 -15.60
N ARG A 374 12.87 -24.58 -15.39
CA ARG A 374 13.25 -25.63 -14.45
C ARG A 374 13.38 -25.06 -13.04
N ALA A 375 12.94 -25.82 -12.06
CA ALA A 375 13.14 -25.49 -10.66
C ALA A 375 14.65 -25.55 -10.30
N ILE A 376 15.08 -24.66 -9.41
CA ILE A 376 16.45 -24.56 -8.94
C ILE A 376 16.71 -25.73 -7.98
N ASP A 377 17.77 -26.51 -8.25
CA ASP A 377 18.25 -27.65 -7.45
C ASP A 377 19.69 -27.42 -6.94
N GLU A 378 20.07 -26.16 -6.78
CA GLU A 378 21.41 -25.80 -6.31
C GLU A 378 21.35 -25.27 -4.87
N PRO A 379 22.34 -25.61 -4.02
CA PRO A 379 22.41 -25.06 -2.68
C PRO A 379 22.75 -23.59 -2.71
N ILE A 380 21.97 -22.77 -2.03
CA ILE A 380 22.28 -21.36 -1.83
C ILE A 380 23.09 -21.14 -0.56
N VAL A 381 23.93 -20.09 -0.58
CA VAL A 381 24.70 -19.67 0.59
C VAL A 381 23.85 -18.69 1.38
N LEU A 382 23.61 -18.96 2.66
CA LEU A 382 22.78 -18.17 3.55
C LEU A 382 23.56 -17.73 4.78
N SER A 383 23.50 -16.43 5.07
CA SER A 383 23.97 -15.85 6.34
C SER A 383 22.79 -15.24 7.07
N LEU A 384 22.39 -15.81 8.20
CA LEU A 384 21.24 -15.33 8.97
C LEU A 384 21.39 -13.85 9.36
N VAL A 385 22.60 -13.41 9.71
CA VAL A 385 22.87 -12.04 10.15
C VAL A 385 22.70 -11.05 9.00
N GLU A 386 23.25 -11.40 7.82
CA GLU A 386 23.11 -10.56 6.61
C GLU A 386 21.66 -10.49 6.14
N GLU A 387 20.92 -11.60 6.19
CA GLU A 387 19.50 -11.62 5.81
C GLU A 387 18.65 -10.77 6.78
N ILE A 388 18.93 -10.80 8.09
CA ILE A 388 18.24 -9.95 9.07
C ILE A 388 18.58 -8.47 8.82
N ARG A 389 19.85 -8.12 8.56
CA ARG A 389 20.27 -6.75 8.26
C ARG A 389 19.54 -6.23 7.02
N THR A 390 19.57 -7.00 5.95
CA THR A 390 18.90 -6.70 4.70
C THR A 390 17.40 -6.50 4.90
N ALA A 391 16.76 -7.33 5.72
CA ALA A 391 15.32 -7.21 6.02
C ALA A 391 15.00 -5.91 6.76
N VAL A 392 15.81 -5.56 7.76
CA VAL A 392 15.59 -4.32 8.53
C VAL A 392 15.76 -3.07 7.67
N GLU A 393 16.64 -3.13 6.66
CA GLU A 393 16.89 -2.01 5.75
C GLU A 393 15.85 -1.88 4.63
N ASN A 394 15.24 -3.00 4.19
CA ASN A 394 14.41 -3.02 2.98
C ASN A 394 12.91 -3.21 3.23
N ARG A 395 12.50 -3.66 4.42
CA ARG A 395 11.08 -3.95 4.68
C ARG A 395 10.25 -2.69 4.92
N PRO A 396 9.18 -2.49 4.11
CA PRO A 396 8.31 -1.31 4.22
C PRO A 396 7.62 -1.18 5.58
N GLU A 397 7.36 -2.29 6.28
CA GLU A 397 6.68 -2.27 7.59
C GLU A 397 7.56 -1.63 8.68
N ILE A 398 8.87 -1.66 8.53
CA ILE A 398 9.80 -0.95 9.42
C ILE A 398 9.69 0.56 9.18
N ASP A 399 9.62 0.98 7.91
CA ASP A 399 9.48 2.39 7.54
C ASP A 399 8.14 2.95 8.03
N THR A 400 7.03 2.22 7.86
CA THR A 400 5.71 2.67 8.35
C THR A 400 5.67 2.76 9.88
N ALA A 401 6.34 1.86 10.58
CA ALA A 401 6.43 1.92 12.04
C ALA A 401 7.27 3.10 12.53
N LEU A 402 8.31 3.50 11.80
CA LEU A 402 9.09 4.72 12.07
C LEU A 402 8.25 5.97 11.83
N LEU A 403 7.52 6.06 10.72
CA LEU A 403 6.61 7.17 10.43
C LEU A 403 5.52 7.31 11.51
N ALA A 404 5.03 6.21 12.06
CA ALA A 404 4.06 6.24 13.17
C ALA A 404 4.66 6.85 14.47
N ILE A 405 5.98 6.73 14.70
CA ILE A 405 6.67 7.42 15.80
C ILE A 405 6.76 8.91 15.52
N ASP A 406 7.12 9.30 14.28
CA ASP A 406 7.19 10.70 13.86
C ASP A 406 5.82 11.37 14.01
N ASP A 407 4.74 10.73 13.56
CA ASP A 407 3.37 11.20 13.71
C ASP A 407 2.96 11.41 15.17
N ALA A 408 3.28 10.45 16.01
CA ALA A 408 2.99 10.55 17.44
C ALA A 408 3.79 11.67 18.11
N SER A 409 5.04 11.91 17.65
CA SER A 409 5.88 13.02 18.12
C SER A 409 5.32 14.38 17.71
N ILE A 410 4.85 14.52 16.44
CA ILE A 410 4.19 15.74 15.97
C ILE A 410 2.96 16.04 16.83
N ARG A 411 2.10 15.03 17.07
CA ARG A 411 0.89 15.18 17.90
C ARG A 411 1.22 15.51 19.37
N GLU A 412 2.30 14.96 19.92
CA GLU A 412 2.78 15.29 21.27
C GLU A 412 3.20 16.75 21.33
N THR A 413 3.98 17.27 20.35
CA THR A 413 4.41 18.67 20.28
C THR A 413 3.22 19.63 20.18
N VAL A 414 2.20 19.30 19.38
CA VAL A 414 0.97 20.10 19.30
C VAL A 414 0.24 20.14 20.65
N ALA A 415 0.13 18.99 21.31
CA ALA A 415 -0.53 18.90 22.62
C ALA A 415 0.29 19.60 23.72
N GLU A 416 1.62 19.59 23.67
CA GLU A 416 2.50 20.33 24.57
C GLU A 416 2.30 21.84 24.41
N ASN A 417 2.22 22.32 23.16
CA ASN A 417 1.89 23.73 22.90
C ASN A 417 0.49 24.09 23.43
N GLY A 418 -0.45 23.14 23.40
CA GLY A 418 -1.80 23.28 23.98
C GLY A 418 -1.83 23.54 25.50
N LEU A 419 -0.73 23.23 26.24
CA LEU A 419 -0.60 23.55 27.67
C LEU A 419 -0.41 25.04 27.93
N LEU A 420 0.10 25.78 26.95
CA LEU A 420 0.41 27.20 27.07
C LEU A 420 -0.87 28.04 27.20
N PRO A 421 -0.80 29.19 27.87
CA PRO A 421 -1.86 30.18 27.83
C PRO A 421 -2.13 30.65 26.42
N GLN A 422 -3.33 31.09 26.14
CA GLN A 422 -3.63 31.82 24.94
C GLN A 422 -3.16 33.27 25.10
N LEU A 423 -2.36 33.76 24.18
CA LEU A 423 -1.96 35.15 24.09
C LEU A 423 -1.95 35.51 22.61
N ASP A 424 -2.95 36.29 22.20
CA ASP A 424 -3.11 36.68 20.81
C ASP A 424 -2.86 38.17 20.64
N LEU A 425 -2.11 38.53 19.62
CA LEU A 425 -1.91 39.88 19.16
C LEU A 425 -2.88 40.14 18.00
N ARG A 426 -3.74 41.13 18.16
CA ARG A 426 -4.56 41.67 17.07
C ARG A 426 -4.04 43.03 16.69
N ALA A 427 -3.73 43.22 15.41
CA ALA A 427 -3.42 44.48 14.82
C ALA A 427 -4.40 44.74 13.66
N GLN A 428 -5.12 45.85 13.71
CA GLN A 428 -6.06 46.26 12.67
C GLN A 428 -5.77 47.71 12.28
N ALA A 429 -5.89 47.99 11.01
CA ALA A 429 -5.80 49.32 10.45
C ALA A 429 -6.95 49.52 9.47
N SER A 430 -7.73 50.58 9.64
CA SER A 430 -8.92 50.87 8.80
C SER A 430 -8.84 52.28 8.20
N LEU A 431 -9.35 52.38 7.00
CA LEU A 431 -9.66 53.60 6.28
C LEU A 431 -11.18 53.72 6.16
N LEU A 432 -11.73 54.80 6.70
CA LEU A 432 -13.18 55.00 6.82
C LEU A 432 -13.61 56.18 5.95
N GLY A 433 -14.73 56.03 5.22
CA GLY A 433 -15.41 57.08 4.48
C GLY A 433 -16.89 57.03 4.71
N PHE A 434 -17.55 58.18 4.80
CA PHE A 434 -18.99 58.25 5.01
C PHE A 434 -19.60 59.41 4.23
N ASP A 435 -20.47 59.11 3.26
CA ASP A 435 -21.21 60.12 2.48
C ASP A 435 -22.63 59.57 2.12
N GLU A 436 -23.47 60.41 1.52
CA GLU A 436 -24.76 60.01 0.95
C GLU A 436 -24.57 58.99 -0.19
N TYR A 437 -23.53 59.11 -0.97
CA TYR A 437 -23.21 58.25 -2.13
C TYR A 437 -21.92 57.51 -1.93
N GLY A 438 -21.86 56.21 -2.33
CA GLY A 438 -20.70 55.37 -2.15
C GLY A 438 -19.44 55.84 -2.88
N ASP A 439 -19.54 56.42 -4.06
CA ASP A 439 -18.40 57.01 -4.81
C ASP A 439 -17.75 58.19 -4.07
N ARG A 440 -18.54 58.98 -3.35
CA ARG A 440 -18.03 60.08 -2.53
C ARG A 440 -17.39 59.57 -1.23
N ALA A 441 -17.98 58.53 -0.63
CA ALA A 441 -17.37 57.87 0.53
C ALA A 441 -15.97 57.30 0.20
N TYR A 442 -15.78 56.75 -1.00
CA TYR A 442 -14.45 56.34 -1.47
C TYR A 442 -13.53 57.55 -1.76
N SER A 443 -14.03 58.65 -2.29
CA SER A 443 -13.20 59.84 -2.52
C SER A 443 -12.75 60.48 -1.22
N GLU A 444 -13.55 60.39 -0.16
CA GLU A 444 -13.16 60.84 1.18
C GLU A 444 -11.96 60.03 1.72
N ILE A 445 -11.99 58.70 1.54
CA ILE A 445 -10.84 57.84 1.87
C ILE A 445 -9.56 58.25 1.09
N ALA A 446 -9.72 58.60 -0.21
CA ALA A 446 -8.58 58.98 -1.06
C ALA A 446 -8.00 60.38 -0.73
N GLU A 447 -8.81 61.28 -0.18
CA GLU A 447 -8.43 62.63 0.26
C GLU A 447 -7.80 62.59 1.67
N ASN A 448 -8.07 61.57 2.48
CA ASN A 448 -7.45 61.37 3.79
C ASN A 448 -6.00 60.93 3.66
N GLU A 449 -5.08 61.68 4.24
CA GLU A 449 -3.63 61.38 4.23
C GLU A 449 -3.21 60.34 5.27
N PHE A 450 -4.08 59.86 6.15
CA PHE A 450 -3.77 59.03 7.31
C PHE A 450 -4.81 57.90 7.51
N LEU A 451 -4.40 56.82 8.19
CA LEU A 451 -5.31 55.78 8.70
C LEU A 451 -6.29 56.40 9.70
N ASP A 452 -7.58 56.14 9.54
CA ASP A 452 -8.63 56.68 10.39
C ASP A 452 -8.68 55.95 11.72
N GLU A 453 -8.42 54.65 11.69
CA GLU A 453 -8.45 53.82 12.88
C GLU A 453 -7.23 52.87 12.90
N PHE A 454 -6.60 52.76 14.06
CA PHE A 454 -5.56 51.79 14.33
C PHE A 454 -5.83 51.12 15.68
N VAL A 455 -6.06 49.80 15.64
CA VAL A 455 -6.30 49.00 16.84
C VAL A 455 -5.11 48.06 17.04
N LEU A 456 -4.54 48.11 18.23
CA LEU A 456 -3.57 47.13 18.71
C LEU A 456 -4.09 46.55 20.00
N GLY A 457 -4.43 45.26 19.96
CA GLY A 457 -5.02 44.53 21.08
C GLY A 457 -4.16 43.32 21.46
N LEU A 458 -4.13 43.02 22.77
CA LEU A 458 -3.61 41.77 23.30
C LEU A 458 -4.73 41.07 24.04
N PHE A 459 -5.00 39.83 23.64
CA PHE A 459 -5.96 38.97 24.28
C PHE A 459 -5.23 37.89 25.04
N PHE A 460 -5.51 37.79 26.38
CA PHE A 460 -4.91 36.77 27.23
C PHE A 460 -6.00 35.93 27.89
N GLU A 461 -5.88 34.59 27.73
CA GLU A 461 -6.75 33.63 28.39
C GLU A 461 -5.94 32.47 28.98
N GLN A 462 -6.18 32.16 30.25
CA GLN A 462 -5.57 31.02 30.94
C GLN A 462 -6.65 30.23 31.69
N PRO A 463 -6.94 29.00 31.30
CA PRO A 463 -7.83 28.12 32.07
C PRO A 463 -7.25 27.82 33.44
N ILE A 464 -8.02 28.07 34.51
CA ILE A 464 -7.62 27.72 35.88
C ILE A 464 -7.78 26.22 36.08
N GLY A 465 -6.65 25.51 36.33
CA GLY A 465 -6.59 24.05 36.51
C GLY A 465 -6.27 23.26 35.22
N ASN A 466 -6.42 23.82 34.05
CA ASN A 466 -5.99 23.31 32.69
C ASN A 466 -6.03 21.77 32.48
N ARG A 467 -6.93 21.05 33.20
CA ARG A 467 -6.98 19.57 33.24
C ARG A 467 -7.21 18.91 31.88
N GLY A 468 -7.92 19.60 30.99
CA GLY A 468 -8.19 19.08 29.64
C GLY A 468 -6.91 18.96 28.83
N ALA A 469 -6.15 20.06 28.72
CA ALA A 469 -4.89 20.08 28.00
C ALA A 469 -3.81 19.17 28.64
N GLU A 470 -3.76 19.10 30.00
CA GLU A 470 -2.86 18.18 30.69
C GLU A 470 -3.20 16.70 30.40
N ALA A 471 -4.50 16.37 30.33
CA ALA A 471 -4.95 15.02 30.03
C ALA A 471 -4.63 14.67 28.56
N GLU A 472 -4.85 15.60 27.63
CA GLU A 472 -4.52 15.42 26.22
C GLU A 472 -3.00 15.24 26.01
N PHE A 473 -2.17 16.11 26.60
CA PHE A 473 -0.71 15.95 26.53
C PHE A 473 -0.26 14.60 27.08
N ARG A 474 -0.79 14.18 28.23
CA ARG A 474 -0.49 12.86 28.81
C ARG A 474 -0.92 11.73 27.86
N GLN A 475 -2.08 11.85 27.24
CA GLN A 475 -2.56 10.88 26.27
C GLN A 475 -1.59 10.77 25.08
N ARG A 476 -1.21 11.89 24.45
CA ARG A 476 -0.31 11.91 23.28
C ARG A 476 1.07 11.35 23.61
N ARG A 477 1.58 11.65 24.81
CA ARG A 477 2.82 11.07 25.31
C ARG A 477 2.75 9.54 25.44
N LEU A 478 1.63 9.02 25.96
CA LEU A 478 1.42 7.57 26.03
C LEU A 478 1.26 6.93 24.65
N GLU A 479 0.59 7.61 23.71
CA GLU A 479 0.47 7.17 22.33
C GLU A 479 1.85 7.08 21.67
N ARG A 480 2.73 8.05 21.88
CA ARG A 480 4.13 7.97 21.40
C ARG A 480 4.89 6.80 22.00
N MET A 481 4.77 6.56 23.30
CA MET A 481 5.37 5.38 23.93
C MET A 481 4.83 4.08 23.30
N ARG A 482 3.53 4.02 23.01
CA ARG A 482 2.90 2.90 22.31
C ARG A 482 3.46 2.70 20.91
N SER A 483 3.70 3.77 20.14
CA SER A 483 4.31 3.71 18.80
C SER A 483 5.73 3.14 18.85
N VAL A 484 6.54 3.52 19.85
CA VAL A 484 7.88 2.94 20.06
C VAL A 484 7.82 1.44 20.36
N ILE A 485 6.84 1.00 21.17
CA ILE A 485 6.63 -0.43 21.45
C ILE A 485 6.18 -1.16 20.19
N SER A 486 5.32 -0.55 19.37
CA SER A 486 4.87 -1.12 18.11
C SER A 486 6.02 -1.28 17.09
N TYR A 487 6.91 -0.30 17.02
CA TYR A 487 8.13 -0.41 16.21
C TYR A 487 9.01 -1.59 16.66
N ARG A 488 9.27 -1.72 17.98
CA ARG A 488 10.05 -2.87 18.49
C ARG A 488 9.41 -4.20 18.14
N ARG A 489 8.08 -4.27 18.20
CA ARG A 489 7.31 -5.46 17.78
C ARG A 489 7.45 -5.73 16.29
N ALA A 490 7.39 -4.71 15.44
CA ALA A 490 7.60 -4.85 13.99
C ALA A 490 8.99 -5.43 13.69
N VAL A 491 10.04 -4.91 14.35
CA VAL A 491 11.40 -5.44 14.23
C VAL A 491 11.49 -6.90 14.69
N GLN A 492 10.92 -7.24 15.84
CA GLN A 492 10.93 -8.62 16.34
C GLN A 492 10.21 -9.58 15.38
N ASN A 493 9.07 -9.16 14.82
CA ASN A 493 8.33 -9.95 13.84
C ASN A 493 9.13 -10.13 12.54
N THR A 494 9.82 -9.09 12.09
CA THR A 494 10.72 -9.16 10.93
C THR A 494 11.85 -10.16 11.16
N VAL A 495 12.55 -10.06 12.30
CA VAL A 495 13.64 -11.00 12.66
C VAL A 495 13.12 -12.45 12.74
N LEU A 496 11.95 -12.66 13.35
CA LEU A 496 11.33 -13.98 13.43
C LEU A 496 10.92 -14.49 12.04
N GLY A 497 10.33 -13.63 11.20
CA GLY A 497 9.96 -13.97 9.82
C GLY A 497 11.16 -14.40 9.00
N VAL A 498 12.26 -13.65 9.04
CA VAL A 498 13.51 -14.01 8.35
C VAL A 498 14.09 -15.33 8.87
N LYS A 499 14.10 -15.50 10.21
CA LYS A 499 14.61 -16.75 10.81
C LYS A 499 13.81 -17.97 10.34
N ASN A 500 12.49 -17.87 10.32
CA ASN A 500 11.64 -18.95 9.83
C ASN A 500 11.86 -19.20 8.33
N ALA A 501 11.93 -18.15 7.52
CA ALA A 501 12.18 -18.29 6.08
C ALA A 501 13.55 -18.93 5.76
N VAL A 502 14.61 -18.60 6.51
CA VAL A 502 15.92 -19.24 6.39
C VAL A 502 15.87 -20.72 6.79
N ASP A 503 15.12 -21.04 7.85
CA ASP A 503 14.94 -22.43 8.30
C ASP A 503 14.12 -23.24 7.29
N ASP A 504 13.06 -22.66 6.71
CA ASP A 504 12.28 -23.27 5.64
C ASP A 504 13.14 -23.59 4.42
N VAL A 505 14.01 -22.67 3.98
CA VAL A 505 14.94 -22.91 2.86
C VAL A 505 15.89 -24.06 3.16
N LYS A 506 16.49 -24.08 4.36
CA LYS A 506 17.42 -25.14 4.78
C LYS A 506 16.73 -26.50 4.88
N THR A 507 15.54 -26.52 5.44
CA THR A 507 14.76 -27.76 5.63
C THR A 507 14.30 -28.32 4.30
N ASN A 508 13.71 -27.47 3.44
CA ASN A 508 13.23 -27.91 2.13
C ASN A 508 14.38 -28.40 1.23
N TYR A 509 15.56 -27.77 1.29
CA TYR A 509 16.73 -28.27 0.55
C TYR A 509 17.12 -29.69 0.99
N ARG A 510 17.15 -29.97 2.29
CA ARG A 510 17.46 -31.32 2.80
C ARG A 510 16.38 -32.33 2.42
N LEU A 511 15.11 -31.90 2.37
CA LEU A 511 14.01 -32.77 1.96
C LEU A 511 14.09 -33.17 0.49
N ILE A 512 14.67 -32.35 -0.40
CA ILE A 512 14.92 -32.74 -1.80
C ILE A 512 15.80 -33.98 -1.85
N GLU A 513 16.91 -34.00 -1.11
CA GLU A 513 17.86 -35.13 -1.12
C GLU A 513 17.24 -36.38 -0.53
N GLN A 514 16.48 -36.24 0.56
CA GLN A 514 15.75 -37.35 1.17
C GLN A 514 14.69 -37.93 0.22
N ALA A 515 13.92 -37.07 -0.46
CA ALA A 515 12.90 -37.48 -1.41
C ALA A 515 13.53 -38.16 -2.65
N ARG A 516 14.64 -37.61 -3.14
CA ARG A 516 15.41 -38.21 -4.25
C ARG A 516 15.94 -39.59 -3.90
N ALA A 517 16.51 -39.78 -2.73
CA ALA A 517 16.96 -41.08 -2.26
C ALA A 517 15.79 -42.07 -2.16
N THR A 518 14.66 -41.64 -1.67
CA THR A 518 13.43 -42.46 -1.59
C THR A 518 12.95 -42.86 -2.99
N ARG A 519 12.95 -41.94 -3.99
CA ARG A 519 12.60 -42.25 -5.37
C ARG A 519 13.53 -43.27 -5.99
N ILE A 520 14.85 -43.09 -5.83
CA ILE A 520 15.86 -44.02 -6.35
C ILE A 520 15.68 -45.42 -5.75
N ALA A 521 15.43 -45.51 -4.43
CA ALA A 521 15.19 -46.80 -3.76
C ALA A 521 13.91 -47.46 -4.26
N ALA A 522 12.81 -46.70 -4.43
CA ALA A 522 11.53 -47.25 -4.97
C ALA A 522 11.65 -47.67 -6.44
N ALA A 523 12.42 -46.93 -7.23
CA ALA A 523 12.70 -47.26 -8.63
C ALA A 523 13.55 -48.55 -8.75
N GLU A 524 14.57 -48.68 -7.88
CA GLU A 524 15.40 -49.89 -7.85
C GLU A 524 14.56 -51.12 -7.40
N ALA A 525 13.67 -50.94 -6.42
CA ALA A 525 12.78 -52.03 -5.99
C ALA A 525 11.84 -52.47 -7.13
N LEU A 526 11.28 -51.53 -7.89
CA LEU A 526 10.45 -51.86 -9.06
C LEU A 526 11.30 -52.53 -10.18
N ARG A 527 12.49 -51.95 -10.51
CA ARG A 527 13.40 -52.50 -11.51
C ARG A 527 13.78 -53.94 -11.16
N THR A 528 14.19 -54.19 -9.92
CA THR A 528 14.58 -55.54 -9.47
C THR A 528 13.44 -56.55 -9.59
N LEU A 529 12.21 -56.11 -9.24
CA LEU A 529 10.99 -56.95 -9.38
C LEU A 529 10.70 -57.26 -10.85
N LEU A 530 10.87 -56.33 -11.79
CA LEU A 530 10.67 -56.54 -13.22
C LEU A 530 11.73 -57.46 -13.80
N VAL A 531 12.99 -57.33 -13.43
CA VAL A 531 14.08 -58.24 -13.84
C VAL A 531 13.85 -59.64 -13.29
N GLU A 532 13.41 -59.79 -12.04
CA GLU A 532 13.05 -61.09 -11.48
C GLU A 532 11.85 -61.73 -12.21
N LYS A 533 10.87 -60.92 -12.66
CA LYS A 533 9.73 -61.36 -13.45
C LYS A 533 10.15 -61.94 -14.81
N GLU A 534 11.17 -61.36 -15.45
CA GLU A 534 11.72 -61.83 -16.73
C GLU A 534 12.59 -63.08 -16.61
N LEU A 535 13.38 -63.17 -15.54
CA LEU A 535 14.37 -64.23 -15.35
C LEU A 535 13.76 -65.52 -14.71
N THR A 536 12.62 -65.40 -14.04
CA THR A 536 12.05 -66.49 -13.27
C THR A 536 10.78 -67.04 -13.96
N ASP A 537 10.83 -68.30 -14.39
CA ASP A 537 9.72 -69.01 -15.04
C ASP A 537 8.62 -69.47 -14.01
N ARG A 538 8.51 -68.76 -12.91
CA ARG A 538 7.48 -68.96 -11.87
C ARG A 538 6.17 -68.35 -12.27
N GLY A 539 5.08 -69.13 -12.22
CA GLY A 539 3.74 -68.68 -12.61
C GLY A 539 3.30 -67.37 -11.99
N PHE A 540 2.41 -66.69 -12.66
CA PHE A 540 1.82 -65.40 -12.27
C PHE A 540 0.86 -65.59 -11.07
N THR A 541 1.26 -65.12 -9.86
CA THR A 541 0.43 -65.21 -8.66
C THR A 541 -0.25 -63.86 -8.35
N VAL A 542 -1.37 -63.89 -7.60
CA VAL A 542 -2.05 -62.66 -7.14
C VAL A 542 -1.17 -61.81 -6.27
N GLU A 543 -0.32 -62.44 -5.44
CA GLU A 543 0.61 -61.73 -4.57
C GLU A 543 1.67 -60.95 -5.38
N ARG A 544 2.20 -61.52 -6.47
CA ARG A 544 3.14 -60.83 -7.35
C ARG A 544 2.53 -59.67 -8.09
N LEU A 545 1.27 -59.81 -8.55
CA LEU A 545 0.53 -58.73 -9.16
C LEU A 545 0.32 -57.55 -8.20
N ASN A 546 -0.12 -57.86 -6.99
CA ASN A 546 -0.32 -56.84 -5.94
C ASN A 546 1.00 -56.19 -5.55
N LEU A 547 2.10 -56.97 -5.50
CA LEU A 547 3.44 -56.42 -5.24
C LEU A 547 3.89 -55.48 -6.37
N GLU A 548 3.66 -55.84 -7.65
CA GLU A 548 4.02 -54.99 -8.80
C GLU A 548 3.23 -53.68 -8.80
N PHE A 549 1.91 -53.73 -8.59
CA PHE A 549 1.11 -52.52 -8.47
C PHE A 549 1.52 -51.69 -7.24
N GLY A 550 1.79 -52.34 -6.10
CA GLY A 550 2.27 -51.67 -4.89
C GLY A 550 3.61 -50.96 -5.09
N GLN A 551 4.57 -51.56 -5.81
CA GLN A 551 5.85 -50.94 -6.13
C GLN A 551 5.70 -49.78 -7.15
N GLN A 552 4.79 -49.91 -8.12
CA GLN A 552 4.48 -48.82 -9.04
C GLN A 552 3.84 -47.63 -8.32
N ASP A 553 2.95 -47.90 -7.34
CA ASP A 553 2.31 -46.84 -6.54
C ASP A 553 3.32 -46.17 -5.57
N ALA A 554 4.22 -46.97 -4.96
CA ALA A 554 5.31 -46.44 -4.12
C ALA A 554 6.26 -45.56 -4.91
N LEU A 555 6.64 -45.97 -6.12
CA LEU A 555 7.45 -45.15 -7.02
C LEU A 555 6.75 -43.84 -7.39
N ALA A 556 5.50 -43.88 -7.83
CA ALA A 556 4.74 -42.68 -8.17
C ALA A 556 4.54 -41.74 -6.98
N ALA A 557 4.39 -42.28 -5.76
CA ALA A 557 4.37 -41.47 -4.54
C ALA A 557 5.72 -40.80 -4.25
N ALA A 558 6.84 -41.52 -4.43
CA ALA A 558 8.18 -41.00 -4.25
C ALA A 558 8.56 -39.94 -5.32
N GLU A 559 8.16 -40.14 -6.59
CA GLU A 559 8.29 -39.17 -7.67
C GLU A 559 7.56 -37.85 -7.33
N ARG A 560 6.31 -37.94 -6.84
CA ARG A 560 5.51 -36.79 -6.40
C ARG A 560 6.16 -36.09 -5.19
N ALA A 561 6.72 -36.83 -4.25
CA ALA A 561 7.40 -36.28 -3.08
C ALA A 561 8.67 -35.51 -3.48
N GLU A 562 9.47 -35.98 -4.43
CA GLU A 562 10.65 -35.27 -4.93
C GLU A 562 10.24 -33.97 -5.65
N VAL A 563 9.25 -34.03 -6.55
CA VAL A 563 8.73 -32.83 -7.20
C VAL A 563 8.22 -31.82 -6.18
N ALA A 564 7.44 -32.29 -5.17
CA ALA A 564 6.93 -31.40 -4.13
C ALA A 564 8.07 -30.74 -3.34
N ALA A 565 9.07 -31.51 -2.90
CA ALA A 565 10.22 -30.98 -2.15
C ALA A 565 11.01 -29.93 -2.96
N LEU A 566 11.24 -30.17 -4.27
CA LEU A 566 11.93 -29.24 -5.15
C LEU A 566 11.14 -27.94 -5.34
N ILE A 567 9.84 -28.04 -5.53
CA ILE A 567 8.96 -26.86 -5.67
C ILE A 567 8.87 -26.10 -4.36
N ASP A 568 8.71 -26.77 -3.22
CA ASP A 568 8.65 -26.14 -1.90
C ASP A 568 9.96 -25.43 -1.55
N TYR A 569 11.12 -25.94 -2.00
CA TYR A 569 12.40 -25.24 -1.89
C TYR A 569 12.41 -23.94 -2.71
N ASN A 570 11.95 -23.95 -3.96
CA ASN A 570 11.88 -22.74 -4.80
C ASN A 570 10.90 -21.70 -4.23
N ARG A 571 9.77 -22.15 -3.67
CA ARG A 571 8.82 -21.28 -2.96
C ARG A 571 9.43 -20.71 -1.67
N ALA A 572 10.22 -21.51 -0.93
CA ALA A 572 10.91 -21.03 0.25
C ALA A 572 11.94 -19.94 -0.08
N ILE A 573 12.65 -20.05 -1.22
CA ILE A 573 13.53 -19.00 -1.72
C ILE A 573 12.73 -17.71 -2.05
N ALA A 574 11.56 -17.81 -2.68
CA ALA A 574 10.71 -16.67 -2.95
C ALA A 574 10.23 -15.99 -1.66
N ARG A 575 9.78 -16.79 -0.67
CA ARG A 575 9.36 -16.29 0.65
C ARG A 575 10.52 -15.67 1.44
N LEU A 576 11.74 -16.19 1.30
CA LEU A 576 12.92 -15.55 1.90
C LEU A 576 13.16 -14.17 1.30
N ALA A 577 13.04 -14.01 -0.02
CA ALA A 577 13.15 -12.72 -0.68
C ALA A 577 12.03 -11.76 -0.22
N GLU A 578 10.82 -12.24 0.01
CA GLU A 578 9.73 -11.48 0.63
C GLU A 578 10.08 -11.08 2.07
N ALA A 579 10.53 -12.03 2.90
CA ALA A 579 10.88 -11.78 4.30
C ALA A 579 12.03 -10.78 4.46
N THR A 580 12.94 -10.72 3.49
CA THR A 580 14.07 -9.75 3.44
C THR A 580 13.71 -8.45 2.71
N GLY A 581 12.54 -8.35 2.07
CA GLY A 581 12.14 -7.19 1.27
C GLY A 581 12.89 -7.06 -0.06
N THR A 582 13.57 -8.12 -0.52
CA THR A 582 14.42 -8.11 -1.73
C THR A 582 13.74 -8.66 -2.97
N THR A 583 12.45 -9.05 -2.90
CA THR A 583 11.70 -9.65 -4.02
C THR A 583 11.79 -8.80 -5.30
N LEU A 584 11.64 -7.48 -5.19
CA LEU A 584 11.68 -6.57 -6.35
C LEU A 584 13.09 -6.53 -6.97
N THR A 585 14.12 -6.39 -6.14
CA THR A 585 15.53 -6.35 -6.58
C THR A 585 15.95 -7.66 -7.23
N ARG A 586 15.58 -8.80 -6.64
CA ARG A 586 15.84 -10.14 -7.18
C ARG A 586 15.23 -10.34 -8.55
N ASN A 587 14.00 -9.87 -8.74
CA ASN A 587 13.28 -9.98 -10.01
C ASN A 587 13.58 -8.82 -10.98
N ARG A 588 14.51 -7.91 -10.63
CA ARG A 588 14.90 -6.73 -11.44
C ARG A 588 13.72 -5.82 -11.77
N ILE A 589 12.82 -5.63 -10.80
CA ILE A 589 11.67 -4.74 -10.90
C ILE A 589 12.10 -3.38 -10.38
N ASN A 590 12.03 -2.35 -11.21
CA ASN A 590 12.25 -0.97 -10.80
C ASN A 590 10.97 -0.45 -10.14
N PHE A 591 11.06 -0.14 -8.85
CA PHE A 591 9.97 0.49 -8.12
C PHE A 591 9.94 1.99 -8.46
N VAL A 592 8.87 2.43 -9.10
CA VAL A 592 8.62 3.84 -9.42
C VAL A 592 7.26 4.19 -8.84
N VAL A 593 7.21 5.28 -8.08
CA VAL A 593 5.92 5.82 -7.58
C VAL A 593 5.26 6.54 -8.76
N PRO A 594 4.03 6.16 -9.14
CA PRO A 594 3.32 6.84 -10.22
C PRO A 594 2.93 8.26 -9.77
N ASP A 595 3.13 9.25 -10.65
CA ASP A 595 2.62 10.61 -10.47
C ASP A 595 1.09 10.61 -10.69
N ALA A 596 0.35 11.30 -9.82
CA ALA A 596 -1.11 11.43 -9.91
C ALA A 596 -1.56 11.93 -11.29
N ASN A 597 -0.85 12.89 -11.87
CA ASN A 597 -1.13 13.41 -13.21
C ASN A 597 -0.97 12.34 -14.33
N GLN A 598 -0.05 11.41 -14.17
CA GLN A 598 0.16 10.33 -15.13
C GLN A 598 -0.95 9.27 -15.06
N ILE A 599 -1.48 9.03 -13.86
CA ILE A 599 -2.61 8.10 -13.65
C ILE A 599 -3.86 8.66 -14.34
N GLU A 600 -4.19 9.94 -14.10
CA GLU A 600 -5.35 10.60 -14.75
C GLU A 600 -5.25 10.64 -16.28
N GLN A 601 -4.04 10.85 -16.83
CA GLN A 601 -3.82 10.81 -18.28
C GLN A 601 -4.03 9.41 -18.87
N ARG A 602 -3.62 8.37 -18.15
CA ARG A 602 -3.88 6.98 -18.57
C ARG A 602 -5.37 6.66 -18.60
N GLU A 603 -6.13 7.05 -17.60
CA GLU A 603 -7.59 6.85 -17.57
C GLU A 603 -8.30 7.59 -18.70
N ARG A 604 -7.93 8.84 -18.96
CA ARG A 604 -8.49 9.61 -20.09
C ARG A 604 -8.19 8.96 -21.45
N SER A 605 -7.00 8.38 -21.62
CA SER A 605 -6.64 7.68 -22.86
C SER A 605 -7.40 6.36 -23.05
N VAL A 606 -7.68 5.64 -21.96
CA VAL A 606 -8.47 4.40 -21.97
C VAL A 606 -9.95 4.69 -22.23
N SER A 607 -10.52 5.74 -21.62
CA SER A 607 -11.92 6.12 -21.84
C SER A 607 -12.18 6.63 -23.26
N LEU A 608 -11.21 7.28 -23.91
CA LEU A 608 -11.31 7.71 -25.30
C LEU A 608 -11.29 6.52 -26.28
N THR A 609 -10.50 5.48 -25.99
CA THR A 609 -10.45 4.26 -26.82
C THR A 609 -11.67 3.38 -26.68
N THR A 610 -12.33 3.36 -25.52
CA THR A 610 -13.58 2.61 -25.30
C THR A 610 -14.83 3.35 -25.82
N GLY A 611 -14.80 4.68 -25.90
CA GLY A 611 -15.90 5.49 -26.44
C GLY A 611 -16.04 5.44 -27.95
N ASP A 612 -14.93 5.20 -28.66
CA ASP A 612 -14.93 5.17 -30.15
C ASP A 612 -15.33 3.79 -30.72
N ALA A 613 -15.27 2.74 -29.91
CA ALA A 613 -15.68 1.39 -30.33
C ALA A 613 -17.20 1.14 -30.23
N GLY A 614 -17.97 2.08 -29.66
CA GLY A 614 -19.41 1.96 -29.45
C GLY A 614 -20.29 2.74 -30.44
N SER A 615 -19.71 3.58 -31.34
CA SER A 615 -20.47 4.46 -32.22
C SER A 615 -20.53 4.04 -33.70
N GLU A 616 -19.94 2.92 -34.09
CA GLU A 616 -19.99 2.42 -35.50
C GLU A 616 -20.97 1.24 -35.73
N GLY A 617 -22.00 1.09 -34.89
CA GLY A 617 -22.90 -0.07 -34.93
C GLY A 617 -24.40 0.19 -35.12
N GLU A 618 -24.87 1.43 -35.37
CA GLU A 618 -26.30 1.70 -35.60
C GLU A 618 -26.49 2.73 -36.73
N ASP A 619 -26.31 2.35 -37.96
CA ASP A 619 -26.97 3.00 -39.13
C ASP A 619 -26.74 2.17 -40.41
N SER A 620 -27.42 1.04 -40.55
CA SER A 620 -27.75 0.47 -41.86
C SER A 620 -28.80 -0.63 -41.75
N ASP A 621 -30.08 -0.20 -41.56
CA ASP A 621 -31.24 -0.95 -42.05
C ASP A 621 -32.51 -0.07 -42.02
N SER A 622 -32.68 0.77 -43.05
CA SER A 622 -33.99 1.25 -43.46
C SER A 622 -33.88 1.83 -44.88
N GLN A 623 -33.94 0.98 -45.86
CA GLN A 623 -34.63 1.25 -47.16
C GLN A 623 -35.02 -0.04 -47.83
#